data_430117f2aaf5eb05ed97ab5dd05866a2
#
_entry.id   430117f2aaf5eb05ed97ab5dd05866a2
#
_cell.length_a   1.000
_cell.length_b   1.000
_cell.length_c   1.000
_cell.angle_alpha   90.00
_cell.angle_beta   90.00
_cell.angle_gamma   90.00
#
_symmetry.space_group_name_H-M   'P 1'
#
loop_
_entity.id
_entity.type
_entity.pdbx_description
1 polymer ?
#
loop_
_entity_poly.entity_id
_entity_poly.type
_entity_poly.pdbx_seq_one_letter_code
_entity_poly.pdbx_strand_id
1 'polypeptide(L)'
;MHVIMTANASWNIWNFRRPVVEALLAEGNQVTVLAPLDGSVSNLENLGCHVRPLDMNVKGLNPLEDLKLQHKFKQIFREEQPDVVLSYTIKNNIFGSLAARSVNVPFLPNVTGLGTTFLSGSLLQTVTEQLYRRSFSKLSTVFLQNEDDRDLFLERSLVRPDQAQILPGSGIDLVHFAPTAMPPTGGAPIFLMIARLLRDKGVMEFVDAARQIKARHPKAQFQLLGAAGSENRSSIDHATVNNWVKEGVIEYLGTTNDVRPAISAASCVLLPSYREGAPRTLIEAAAMARPVISTDVPGCRAVVDNNISGFLCDARSADSLAAAIERFLSLSPGAQKTMGQFGRAKMERKYDQSIVVDAYRQAISRLVKPGMASESEYAFLNHLKTEKYANAS
;
A
#
# COMPACT_ATOMS: atom_id res chain seq x y z
N MET A 1 11.04 -10.86 -23.07
CA MET A 1 11.93 -9.93 -22.33
C MET A 1 12.32 -10.56 -21.01
N HIS A 2 13.45 -10.17 -20.45
CA HIS A 2 13.87 -10.51 -19.09
C HIS A 2 13.59 -9.35 -18.14
N VAL A 3 12.70 -9.55 -17.19
CA VAL A 3 12.27 -8.55 -16.20
C VAL A 3 12.81 -8.93 -14.83
N ILE A 4 13.55 -8.05 -14.18
CA ILE A 4 13.89 -8.21 -12.76
C ILE A 4 12.89 -7.42 -11.92
N MET A 5 12.33 -8.07 -10.87
CA MET A 5 11.51 -7.41 -9.85
C MET A 5 12.25 -7.44 -8.50
N THR A 6 12.49 -6.28 -7.89
CA THR A 6 13.27 -6.23 -6.64
C THR A 6 12.53 -5.53 -5.50
N ALA A 7 12.58 -6.12 -4.31
CA ALA A 7 12.01 -5.60 -3.07
C ALA A 7 12.85 -6.00 -1.85
N ASN A 8 12.45 -5.52 -0.69
CA ASN A 8 13.11 -5.82 0.59
C ASN A 8 12.72 -7.17 1.22
N ALA A 9 11.88 -7.96 0.56
CA ALA A 9 11.47 -9.31 0.94
C ALA A 9 10.79 -9.98 -0.25
N SER A 10 10.93 -11.30 -0.43
CA SER A 10 10.20 -12.09 -1.43
C SER A 10 8.69 -12.04 -1.19
N TRP A 11 8.29 -12.04 0.09
CA TRP A 11 6.90 -11.84 0.52
C TRP A 11 6.26 -10.56 -0.03
N ASN A 12 7.04 -9.47 -0.17
CA ASN A 12 6.53 -8.21 -0.72
C ASN A 12 6.08 -8.38 -2.19
N ILE A 13 6.88 -9.08 -2.98
CA ILE A 13 6.53 -9.37 -4.39
C ILE A 13 5.31 -10.30 -4.44
N TRP A 14 5.31 -11.40 -3.68
CA TRP A 14 4.21 -12.36 -3.64
C TRP A 14 2.89 -11.70 -3.26
N ASN A 15 2.85 -10.92 -2.17
CA ASN A 15 1.60 -10.38 -1.64
C ASN A 15 1.08 -9.13 -2.36
N PHE A 16 1.99 -8.33 -2.95
CA PHE A 16 1.59 -7.04 -3.50
C PHE A 16 1.82 -6.90 -5.00
N ARG A 17 2.59 -7.79 -5.63
CA ARG A 17 2.97 -7.66 -7.05
C ARG A 17 2.62 -8.88 -7.87
N ARG A 18 2.00 -9.86 -7.25
CA ARG A 18 1.58 -11.10 -7.91
C ARG A 18 0.81 -10.85 -9.21
N PRO A 19 -0.20 -9.96 -9.31
CA PRO A 19 -0.90 -9.70 -10.57
C PRO A 19 0.02 -9.20 -11.70
N VAL A 20 1.03 -8.38 -11.36
CA VAL A 20 2.02 -7.90 -12.33
C VAL A 20 2.95 -9.04 -12.76
N VAL A 21 3.37 -9.89 -11.83
CA VAL A 21 4.18 -11.10 -12.13
C VAL A 21 3.42 -12.03 -13.07
N GLU A 22 2.17 -12.38 -12.73
CA GLU A 22 1.31 -13.27 -13.53
C GLU A 22 1.10 -12.72 -14.94
N ALA A 23 0.85 -11.42 -15.08
CA ALA A 23 0.67 -10.77 -16.37
C ALA A 23 1.96 -10.84 -17.22
N LEU A 24 3.10 -10.56 -16.63
CA LEU A 24 4.39 -10.62 -17.34
C LEU A 24 4.72 -12.05 -17.78
N LEU A 25 4.51 -13.05 -16.93
CA LEU A 25 4.72 -14.47 -17.27
C LEU A 25 3.76 -14.93 -18.37
N ALA A 26 2.48 -14.55 -18.29
CA ALA A 26 1.47 -14.88 -19.31
C ALA A 26 1.80 -14.29 -20.71
N GLU A 27 2.54 -13.19 -20.75
CA GLU A 27 3.06 -12.57 -21.98
C GLU A 27 4.37 -13.21 -22.48
N GLY A 28 4.82 -14.30 -21.86
CA GLY A 28 6.04 -15.01 -22.23
C GLY A 28 7.33 -14.32 -21.81
N ASN A 29 7.27 -13.39 -20.84
CA ASN A 29 8.46 -12.79 -20.28
C ASN A 29 9.11 -13.71 -19.24
N GLN A 30 10.44 -13.65 -19.13
CA GLN A 30 11.18 -14.23 -18.01
C GLN A 30 11.14 -13.25 -16.84
N VAL A 31 10.74 -13.70 -15.64
CA VAL A 31 10.68 -12.87 -14.44
C VAL A 31 11.66 -13.41 -13.39
N THR A 32 12.64 -12.59 -13.02
CA THR A 32 13.56 -12.86 -11.91
C THR A 32 13.18 -11.99 -10.71
N VAL A 33 12.90 -12.62 -9.55
CA VAL A 33 12.67 -11.92 -8.29
C VAL A 33 13.98 -11.81 -7.52
N LEU A 34 14.42 -10.58 -7.28
CA LEU A 34 15.68 -10.26 -6.59
C LEU A 34 15.36 -9.66 -5.22
N ALA A 35 15.39 -10.46 -4.17
CA ALA A 35 15.01 -10.06 -2.81
C ALA A 35 15.66 -10.96 -1.74
N PRO A 36 15.68 -10.56 -0.45
CA PRO A 36 15.93 -11.49 0.64
C PRO A 36 14.95 -12.65 0.62
N LEU A 37 15.48 -13.86 0.86
CA LEU A 37 14.67 -15.08 0.85
C LEU A 37 13.80 -15.15 2.11
N ASP A 38 12.56 -15.59 1.92
CA ASP A 38 11.59 -15.86 2.98
C ASP A 38 10.65 -17.01 2.58
N GLY A 39 9.63 -17.30 3.38
CA GLY A 39 8.68 -18.38 3.12
C GLY A 39 7.85 -18.27 1.84
N SER A 40 7.98 -17.16 1.09
CA SER A 40 7.25 -16.95 -0.17
C SER A 40 8.03 -17.37 -1.43
N VAL A 41 9.26 -17.84 -1.27
CA VAL A 41 10.12 -18.24 -2.40
C VAL A 41 9.47 -19.34 -3.21
N SER A 42 9.04 -20.44 -2.55
CA SER A 42 8.40 -21.57 -3.23
C SER A 42 7.13 -21.18 -4.00
N ASN A 43 6.38 -20.20 -3.47
CA ASN A 43 5.19 -19.71 -4.15
C ASN A 43 5.54 -18.96 -5.45
N LEU A 44 6.62 -18.17 -5.43
CA LEU A 44 7.10 -17.44 -6.62
C LEU A 44 7.69 -18.38 -7.66
N GLU A 45 8.46 -19.39 -7.24
CA GLU A 45 9.01 -20.42 -8.12
C GLU A 45 7.90 -21.28 -8.75
N ASN A 46 6.89 -21.68 -7.98
CA ASN A 46 5.73 -22.41 -8.50
C ASN A 46 4.90 -21.57 -9.50
N LEU A 47 4.96 -20.25 -9.40
CA LEU A 47 4.33 -19.35 -10.37
C LEU A 47 5.11 -19.27 -11.69
N GLY A 48 6.39 -19.67 -11.69
CA GLY A 48 7.29 -19.66 -12.85
C GLY A 48 8.37 -18.58 -12.78
N CYS A 49 8.55 -17.92 -11.65
CA CYS A 49 9.65 -16.97 -11.44
C CYS A 49 10.96 -17.71 -11.16
N HIS A 50 12.08 -17.11 -11.62
CA HIS A 50 13.40 -17.39 -11.08
C HIS A 50 13.61 -16.52 -9.83
N VAL A 51 13.98 -17.11 -8.68
CA VAL A 51 14.26 -16.34 -7.46
C VAL A 51 15.76 -16.31 -7.20
N ARG A 52 16.32 -15.10 -7.13
CA ARG A 52 17.73 -14.86 -6.86
C ARG A 52 17.89 -14.15 -5.51
N PRO A 53 18.70 -14.66 -4.57
CA PRO A 53 18.88 -14.03 -3.27
C PRO A 53 19.58 -12.68 -3.36
N LEU A 54 19.09 -11.71 -2.60
CA LEU A 54 19.71 -10.41 -2.39
C LEU A 54 19.83 -10.13 -0.90
N ASP A 55 20.98 -10.43 -0.31
CA ASP A 55 21.23 -10.07 1.08
C ASP A 55 21.34 -8.57 1.24
N MET A 56 20.45 -7.99 2.04
CA MET A 56 20.44 -6.57 2.34
C MET A 56 20.02 -6.30 3.78
N ASN A 57 20.60 -5.29 4.40
CA ASN A 57 20.11 -4.79 5.68
C ASN A 57 18.90 -3.86 5.44
N VAL A 58 17.69 -4.38 5.67
CA VAL A 58 16.43 -3.67 5.41
C VAL A 58 16.25 -2.46 6.33
N LYS A 59 16.73 -2.53 7.59
CA LYS A 59 16.51 -1.52 8.64
C LYS A 59 17.72 -0.62 8.91
N GLY A 60 18.90 -1.01 8.46
CA GLY A 60 20.17 -0.31 8.76
C GLY A 60 20.31 1.00 7.99
N LEU A 61 21.04 1.94 8.59
CA LEU A 61 21.41 3.23 8.00
C LEU A 61 22.94 3.34 7.80
N ASN A 62 23.61 2.22 7.58
CA ASN A 62 25.05 2.17 7.40
C ASN A 62 25.43 2.48 5.95
N PRO A 63 26.10 3.60 5.64
CA PRO A 63 26.46 3.97 4.27
C PRO A 63 27.37 2.94 3.56
N LEU A 64 28.22 2.23 4.31
CA LEU A 64 29.10 1.21 3.75
C LEU A 64 28.31 -0.02 3.27
N GLU A 65 27.28 -0.42 4.02
CA GLU A 65 26.37 -1.50 3.62
C GLU A 65 25.55 -1.10 2.41
N ASP A 66 25.12 0.15 2.33
CA ASP A 66 24.35 0.71 1.24
C ASP A 66 25.20 0.78 -0.07
N LEU A 67 26.47 1.14 0.03
CA LEU A 67 27.41 1.07 -1.10
C LEU A 67 27.67 -0.38 -1.55
N LYS A 68 27.80 -1.32 -0.61
CA LYS A 68 27.90 -2.75 -0.94
C LYS A 68 26.64 -3.24 -1.64
N LEU A 69 25.46 -2.81 -1.20
CA LEU A 69 24.18 -3.14 -1.83
C LEU A 69 24.13 -2.62 -3.28
N GLN A 70 24.53 -1.36 -3.50
CA GLN A 70 24.62 -0.79 -4.86
C GLN A 70 25.58 -1.59 -5.73
N HIS A 71 26.72 -2.02 -5.20
CA HIS A 71 27.68 -2.85 -5.94
C HIS A 71 27.11 -4.23 -6.29
N LYS A 72 26.40 -4.88 -5.34
CA LYS A 72 25.70 -6.15 -5.60
C LYS A 72 24.66 -5.99 -6.72
N PHE A 73 23.84 -4.96 -6.69
CA PHE A 73 22.90 -4.67 -7.78
C PHE A 73 23.61 -4.53 -9.12
N LYS A 74 24.70 -3.75 -9.17
CA LYS A 74 25.48 -3.54 -10.38
C LYS A 74 26.05 -4.84 -10.95
N GLN A 75 26.57 -5.72 -10.09
CA GLN A 75 27.09 -7.03 -10.47
C GLN A 75 25.96 -7.89 -11.04
N ILE A 76 24.83 -8.02 -10.33
CA ILE A 76 23.69 -8.82 -10.75
C ILE A 76 23.13 -8.32 -12.09
N PHE A 77 22.97 -7.02 -12.27
CA PHE A 77 22.45 -6.46 -13.53
C PHE A 77 23.40 -6.69 -14.72
N ARG A 78 24.70 -6.79 -14.49
CA ARG A 78 25.67 -7.16 -15.52
C ARG A 78 25.62 -8.65 -15.90
N GLU A 79 25.40 -9.50 -14.89
CA GLU A 79 25.29 -10.95 -15.07
C GLU A 79 23.99 -11.33 -15.76
N GLU A 80 22.87 -10.79 -15.28
CA GLU A 80 21.52 -11.13 -15.73
C GLU A 80 21.11 -10.40 -17.03
N GLN A 81 21.69 -9.24 -17.31
CA GLN A 81 21.37 -8.39 -18.48
C GLN A 81 19.86 -8.19 -18.69
N PRO A 82 19.09 -7.74 -17.67
CA PRO A 82 17.66 -7.58 -17.80
C PRO A 82 17.29 -6.47 -18.78
N ASP A 83 16.18 -6.64 -19.49
CA ASP A 83 15.60 -5.62 -20.34
C ASP A 83 15.03 -4.45 -19.53
N VAL A 84 14.52 -4.74 -18.32
CA VAL A 84 13.98 -3.73 -17.39
C VAL A 84 14.00 -4.24 -15.95
N VAL A 85 14.16 -3.31 -14.99
CA VAL A 85 14.06 -3.58 -13.55
C VAL A 85 12.85 -2.85 -12.97
N LEU A 86 11.93 -3.57 -12.35
CA LEU A 86 10.82 -3.02 -11.53
C LEU A 86 11.25 -3.06 -10.08
N SER A 87 11.20 -1.91 -9.41
CA SER A 87 11.75 -1.78 -8.05
C SER A 87 10.74 -1.25 -7.05
N TYR A 88 10.80 -1.81 -5.86
CA TYR A 88 9.93 -1.47 -4.74
C TYR A 88 10.77 -1.29 -3.47
N THR A 89 10.28 -0.46 -2.55
CA THR A 89 10.94 -0.11 -1.29
C THR A 89 12.15 0.81 -1.43
N ILE A 90 12.42 1.57 -0.36
CA ILE A 90 13.30 2.75 -0.41
C ILE A 90 14.73 2.40 -0.88
N LYS A 91 15.38 1.43 -0.24
CA LYS A 91 16.77 1.07 -0.57
C LYS A 91 16.90 0.48 -1.97
N ASN A 92 15.95 -0.38 -2.37
CA ASN A 92 15.94 -0.96 -3.70
C ASN A 92 15.75 0.14 -4.75
N ASN A 93 14.83 1.10 -4.52
CA ASN A 93 14.60 2.21 -5.42
C ASN A 93 15.83 3.11 -5.57
N ILE A 94 16.50 3.46 -4.48
CA ILE A 94 17.66 4.36 -4.50
C ILE A 94 18.89 3.66 -5.08
N PHE A 95 19.33 2.58 -4.46
CA PHE A 95 20.60 1.93 -4.81
C PHE A 95 20.49 1.09 -6.07
N GLY A 96 19.32 0.49 -6.33
CA GLY A 96 19.01 -0.20 -7.57
C GLY A 96 19.04 0.75 -8.77
N SER A 97 18.42 1.94 -8.69
CA SER A 97 18.44 2.91 -9.80
C SER A 97 19.83 3.47 -10.09
N LEU A 98 20.65 3.73 -9.06
CA LEU A 98 22.03 4.15 -9.22
C LEU A 98 22.89 3.06 -9.90
N ALA A 99 22.69 1.80 -9.52
CA ALA A 99 23.35 0.66 -10.12
C ALA A 99 22.90 0.47 -11.58
N ALA A 100 21.60 0.45 -11.85
CA ALA A 100 21.03 0.28 -13.19
C ALA A 100 21.54 1.35 -14.18
N ARG A 101 21.56 2.62 -13.74
CA ARG A 101 22.14 3.71 -14.52
C ARG A 101 23.59 3.49 -14.89
N SER A 102 24.42 2.89 -14.00
CA SER A 102 25.83 2.65 -14.24
C SER A 102 26.12 1.53 -15.26
N VAL A 103 25.09 0.75 -15.61
CA VAL A 103 25.16 -0.37 -16.58
C VAL A 103 24.12 -0.24 -17.69
N ASN A 104 23.48 0.93 -17.81
CA ASN A 104 22.48 1.28 -18.84
C ASN A 104 21.26 0.34 -18.89
N VAL A 105 20.81 -0.16 -17.75
CA VAL A 105 19.59 -0.97 -17.63
C VAL A 105 18.39 -0.06 -17.36
N PRO A 106 17.28 -0.17 -18.10
CA PRO A 106 16.03 0.52 -17.81
C PRO A 106 15.50 0.20 -16.41
N PHE A 107 15.06 1.24 -15.67
CA PHE A 107 14.68 1.09 -14.28
C PHE A 107 13.39 1.84 -13.96
N LEU A 108 12.43 1.16 -13.34
CA LEU A 108 11.09 1.66 -13.02
C LEU A 108 10.80 1.52 -11.51
N PRO A 109 11.04 2.56 -10.70
CA PRO A 109 10.77 2.51 -9.27
C PRO A 109 9.31 2.79 -8.96
N ASN A 110 8.80 2.13 -7.91
CA ASN A 110 7.54 2.43 -7.26
C ASN A 110 7.81 2.83 -5.81
N VAL A 111 7.47 4.06 -5.46
CA VAL A 111 7.57 4.58 -4.09
C VAL A 111 6.31 4.15 -3.33
N THR A 112 6.42 3.06 -2.59
CA THR A 112 5.28 2.39 -1.92
C THR A 112 4.87 3.05 -0.60
N GLY A 113 5.46 4.17 -0.26
CA GLY A 113 5.26 4.96 0.94
C GLY A 113 6.58 5.57 1.41
N LEU A 114 6.51 6.67 2.13
CA LEU A 114 7.70 7.44 2.52
C LEU A 114 8.33 6.95 3.82
N GLY A 115 7.64 6.10 4.57
CA GLY A 115 8.08 5.64 5.88
C GLY A 115 8.19 6.77 6.90
N THR A 116 8.67 6.42 8.10
CA THR A 116 8.83 7.36 9.22
C THR A 116 9.97 8.37 9.00
N THR A 117 10.89 8.10 8.09
CA THR A 117 12.03 8.97 7.77
C THR A 117 11.61 10.34 7.27
N PHE A 118 10.54 10.42 6.48
CA PHE A 118 9.99 11.67 5.97
C PHE A 118 9.16 12.46 6.99
N LEU A 119 8.87 11.86 8.14
CA LEU A 119 8.11 12.49 9.22
C LEU A 119 9.02 13.12 10.28
N SER A 120 10.33 12.86 10.24
CA SER A 120 11.23 13.15 11.35
C SER A 120 11.81 14.57 11.35
N GLY A 121 11.73 15.34 10.24
CA GLY A 121 12.33 16.67 10.12
C GLY A 121 13.85 16.69 10.37
N SER A 122 14.50 15.53 10.31
CA SER A 122 15.88 15.30 10.77
C SER A 122 16.89 15.39 9.61
N LEU A 123 18.18 15.46 9.97
CA LEU A 123 19.30 15.32 9.01
C LEU A 123 19.15 14.09 8.11
N LEU A 124 18.61 12.99 8.64
CA LEU A 124 18.34 11.77 7.91
C LEU A 124 17.34 11.99 6.75
N GLN A 125 16.31 12.81 6.96
CA GLN A 125 15.38 13.19 5.91
C GLN A 125 16.10 13.91 4.77
N THR A 126 16.93 14.91 5.09
CA THR A 126 17.70 15.67 4.09
C THR A 126 18.60 14.74 3.26
N VAL A 127 19.31 13.81 3.92
CA VAL A 127 20.15 12.82 3.23
C VAL A 127 19.32 11.93 2.31
N THR A 128 18.18 11.44 2.79
CA THR A 128 17.28 10.59 2.00
C THR A 128 16.74 11.33 0.78
N GLU A 129 16.36 12.60 0.92
CA GLU A 129 15.90 13.44 -0.19
C GLU A 129 17.00 13.67 -1.24
N GLN A 130 18.24 13.93 -0.81
CA GLN A 130 19.37 14.05 -1.73
C GLN A 130 19.64 12.75 -2.49
N LEU A 131 19.53 11.61 -1.80
CA LEU A 131 19.66 10.30 -2.44
C LEU A 131 18.55 10.07 -3.47
N TYR A 132 17.29 10.38 -3.17
CA TYR A 132 16.18 10.31 -4.11
C TYR A 132 16.41 11.22 -5.32
N ARG A 133 16.74 12.47 -5.10
CA ARG A 133 17.01 13.45 -6.17
C ARG A 133 18.09 12.96 -7.12
N ARG A 134 19.21 12.45 -6.56
CA ARG A 134 20.31 11.90 -7.36
C ARG A 134 19.92 10.61 -8.09
N SER A 135 19.22 9.70 -7.42
CA SER A 135 18.86 8.39 -7.99
C SER A 135 17.82 8.52 -9.09
N PHE A 136 16.81 9.40 -8.92
CA PHE A 136 15.68 9.52 -9.85
C PHE A 136 15.91 10.53 -10.98
N SER A 137 17.00 11.34 -10.94
CA SER A 137 17.26 12.42 -11.90
C SER A 137 17.24 12.03 -13.38
N LYS A 138 17.60 10.78 -13.71
CA LYS A 138 17.70 10.25 -15.08
C LYS A 138 16.57 9.28 -15.47
N LEU A 139 15.64 9.03 -14.56
CA LEU A 139 14.51 8.14 -14.84
C LEU A 139 13.45 8.87 -15.69
N SER A 140 12.78 8.12 -16.55
CA SER A 140 11.65 8.64 -17.35
C SER A 140 10.32 8.54 -16.58
N THR A 141 10.21 7.56 -15.68
CA THR A 141 8.99 7.32 -14.92
C THR A 141 9.33 6.93 -13.47
N VAL A 142 8.58 7.50 -12.53
CA VAL A 142 8.59 7.15 -11.10
C VAL A 142 7.14 7.00 -10.65
N PHE A 143 6.77 5.83 -10.18
CA PHE A 143 5.44 5.59 -9.61
C PHE A 143 5.36 6.03 -8.16
N LEU A 144 4.27 6.74 -7.82
CA LEU A 144 3.88 7.11 -6.45
C LEU A 144 2.45 6.63 -6.21
N GLN A 145 2.05 6.38 -4.95
CA GLN A 145 0.80 5.68 -4.67
C GLN A 145 -0.39 6.60 -4.36
N ASN A 146 -0.16 7.88 -4.13
CA ASN A 146 -1.19 8.87 -3.88
C ASN A 146 -0.73 10.27 -4.30
N GLU A 147 -1.70 11.19 -4.40
CA GLU A 147 -1.43 12.56 -4.85
C GLU A 147 -0.59 13.35 -3.86
N ASP A 148 -0.84 13.21 -2.56
CA ASP A 148 -0.08 13.90 -1.51
C ASP A 148 1.43 13.55 -1.58
N ASP A 149 1.77 12.28 -1.76
CA ASP A 149 3.17 11.85 -1.90
C ASP A 149 3.78 12.32 -3.21
N ARG A 150 3.01 12.36 -4.32
CA ARG A 150 3.44 12.94 -5.59
C ARG A 150 3.75 14.43 -5.42
N ASP A 151 2.84 15.18 -4.84
CA ASP A 151 2.97 16.63 -4.69
C ASP A 151 4.14 16.97 -3.76
N LEU A 152 4.33 16.23 -2.67
CA LEU A 152 5.51 16.33 -1.82
C LEU A 152 6.83 16.10 -2.58
N PHE A 153 6.86 15.10 -3.48
CA PHE A 153 8.05 14.82 -4.30
C PHE A 153 8.32 15.93 -5.32
N LEU A 154 7.27 16.52 -5.89
CA LEU A 154 7.37 17.66 -6.80
C LEU A 154 7.84 18.93 -6.07
N GLU A 155 7.21 19.29 -4.95
CA GLU A 155 7.57 20.45 -4.13
C GLU A 155 9.03 20.42 -3.69
N ARG A 156 9.52 19.24 -3.31
CA ARG A 156 10.90 19.04 -2.89
C ARG A 156 11.88 18.77 -4.05
N SER A 157 11.41 18.86 -5.29
CA SER A 157 12.21 18.61 -6.49
C SER A 157 12.95 17.26 -6.47
N LEU A 158 12.29 16.21 -5.93
CA LEU A 158 12.81 14.84 -5.93
C LEU A 158 12.54 14.13 -7.25
N VAL A 159 11.49 14.56 -7.95
CA VAL A 159 11.09 14.13 -9.29
C VAL A 159 10.66 15.33 -10.12
N ARG A 160 10.66 15.19 -11.43
CA ARG A 160 10.09 16.16 -12.37
C ARG A 160 8.61 15.85 -12.63
N PRO A 161 7.78 16.84 -13.05
CA PRO A 161 6.37 16.61 -13.36
C PRO A 161 6.12 15.56 -14.44
N ASP A 162 6.98 15.50 -15.46
CA ASP A 162 6.87 14.57 -16.59
C ASP A 162 7.16 13.11 -16.23
N GLN A 163 7.89 12.86 -15.14
CA GLN A 163 8.25 11.51 -14.69
C GLN A 163 7.36 10.96 -13.56
N ALA A 164 6.63 11.84 -12.83
CA ALA A 164 5.80 11.43 -11.70
C ALA A 164 4.44 10.89 -12.16
N GLN A 165 4.18 9.61 -11.91
CA GLN A 165 2.91 8.96 -12.24
C GLN A 165 2.28 8.35 -10.99
N ILE A 166 0.95 8.47 -10.86
CA ILE A 166 0.21 7.85 -9.75
C ILE A 166 -0.17 6.43 -10.15
N LEU A 167 0.10 5.51 -9.22
CA LEU A 167 -0.32 4.12 -9.31
C LEU A 167 -1.15 3.78 -8.07
N PRO A 168 -2.38 3.27 -8.21
CA PRO A 168 -3.28 3.05 -7.07
C PRO A 168 -2.84 1.85 -6.22
N GLY A 169 -1.74 2.02 -5.48
CA GLY A 169 -1.15 0.97 -4.66
C GLY A 169 -0.68 -0.23 -5.48
N SER A 170 -1.11 -1.42 -5.06
CA SER A 170 -0.90 -2.69 -5.77
C SER A 170 -2.10 -3.14 -6.59
N GLY A 171 -3.17 -2.35 -6.59
CA GLY A 171 -4.46 -2.79 -7.08
C GLY A 171 -5.14 -3.82 -6.17
N ILE A 172 -6.37 -4.16 -6.49
CA ILE A 172 -7.15 -5.17 -5.78
C ILE A 172 -7.80 -6.15 -6.78
N ASP A 173 -7.77 -7.42 -6.46
CA ASP A 173 -8.56 -8.44 -7.16
C ASP A 173 -10.03 -8.32 -6.74
N LEU A 174 -10.85 -7.74 -7.59
CA LEU A 174 -12.25 -7.46 -7.32
C LEU A 174 -13.14 -8.72 -7.37
N VAL A 175 -12.64 -9.81 -7.93
CA VAL A 175 -13.31 -11.12 -7.93
C VAL A 175 -13.02 -11.82 -6.61
N HIS A 176 -11.76 -11.84 -6.17
CA HIS A 176 -11.35 -12.42 -4.91
C HIS A 176 -11.93 -11.67 -3.70
N PHE A 177 -11.96 -10.33 -3.75
CA PHE A 177 -12.61 -9.46 -2.78
C PHE A 177 -13.99 -9.02 -3.25
N ALA A 178 -14.85 -9.99 -3.56
CA ALA A 178 -16.22 -9.74 -3.96
C ALA A 178 -17.06 -9.11 -2.84
N PRO A 179 -18.05 -8.27 -3.16
CA PRO A 179 -18.95 -7.68 -2.16
C PRO A 179 -19.68 -8.77 -1.36
N THR A 180 -19.81 -8.53 -0.06
CA THR A 180 -20.58 -9.40 0.83
C THR A 180 -21.74 -8.63 1.48
N ALA A 181 -22.81 -9.34 1.85
CA ALA A 181 -23.94 -8.73 2.55
C ALA A 181 -23.47 -8.08 3.86
N MET A 182 -24.08 -6.95 4.24
CA MET A 182 -23.87 -6.37 5.58
C MET A 182 -24.34 -7.34 6.65
N PRO A 183 -23.68 -7.36 7.83
CA PRO A 183 -24.15 -8.14 8.96
C PRO A 183 -25.63 -7.85 9.30
N PRO A 184 -26.37 -8.83 9.85
CA PRO A 184 -27.79 -8.66 10.17
C PRO A 184 -28.05 -7.45 11.08
N THR A 185 -29.12 -6.72 10.81
CA THR A 185 -29.57 -5.60 11.65
C THR A 185 -30.03 -6.09 13.03
N GLY A 186 -29.68 -5.36 14.08
CA GLY A 186 -30.03 -5.73 15.47
C GLY A 186 -28.99 -6.60 16.19
N GLY A 187 -27.97 -7.08 15.48
CA GLY A 187 -26.78 -7.69 16.08
C GLY A 187 -25.85 -6.67 16.74
N ALA A 188 -24.89 -7.14 17.50
CA ALA A 188 -23.82 -6.31 18.02
C ALA A 188 -22.95 -5.78 16.87
N PRO A 189 -22.74 -4.46 16.73
CA PRO A 189 -21.86 -3.93 15.68
C PRO A 189 -20.41 -4.35 15.92
N ILE A 190 -19.74 -4.84 14.87
CA ILE A 190 -18.35 -5.28 14.92
C ILE A 190 -17.48 -4.25 14.21
N PHE A 191 -16.52 -3.68 14.93
CA PHE A 191 -15.50 -2.78 14.44
C PHE A 191 -14.17 -3.55 14.33
N LEU A 192 -13.71 -3.76 13.12
CA LEU A 192 -12.52 -4.56 12.85
C LEU A 192 -11.33 -3.69 12.48
N MET A 193 -10.19 -3.89 13.13
CA MET A 193 -8.91 -3.34 12.70
C MET A 193 -8.00 -4.45 12.21
N ILE A 194 -7.48 -4.31 10.98
CA ILE A 194 -6.51 -5.23 10.40
C ILE A 194 -5.21 -4.48 10.14
N ALA A 195 -4.17 -4.74 10.91
CA ALA A 195 -2.86 -4.13 10.75
C ALA A 195 -1.79 -4.92 11.51
N ARG A 196 -0.51 -4.75 11.13
CA ARG A 196 0.56 -5.07 12.07
C ARG A 196 0.37 -4.24 13.33
N LEU A 197 0.50 -4.84 14.52
CA LEU A 197 0.22 -4.14 15.77
C LEU A 197 1.39 -3.20 16.13
N LEU A 198 1.39 -2.04 15.45
CA LEU A 198 2.38 -0.97 15.61
C LEU A 198 1.65 0.30 16.10
N ARG A 199 2.34 1.12 16.91
CA ARG A 199 1.80 2.41 17.39
C ARG A 199 1.44 3.35 16.24
N ASP A 200 2.27 3.39 15.20
CA ASP A 200 2.04 4.23 14.01
C ASP A 200 0.87 3.75 13.11
N LYS A 201 0.33 2.56 13.37
CA LYS A 201 -0.94 2.11 12.80
C LYS A 201 -2.18 2.57 13.59
N GLY A 202 -1.97 3.27 14.72
CA GLY A 202 -3.07 3.81 15.52
C GLY A 202 -3.74 2.76 16.41
N VAL A 203 -3.03 1.67 16.77
CA VAL A 203 -3.58 0.60 17.63
C VAL A 203 -3.98 1.15 19.00
N MET A 204 -3.23 2.12 19.54
CA MET A 204 -3.56 2.73 20.83
C MET A 204 -4.86 3.53 20.75
N GLU A 205 -5.02 4.34 19.70
CA GLU A 205 -6.22 5.13 19.42
C GLU A 205 -7.43 4.24 19.20
N PHE A 206 -7.25 3.11 18.52
CA PHE A 206 -8.31 2.12 18.33
C PHE A 206 -8.80 1.56 19.67
N VAL A 207 -7.91 1.18 20.58
CA VAL A 207 -8.25 0.62 21.89
C VAL A 207 -8.87 1.69 22.79
N ASP A 208 -8.33 2.91 22.79
CA ASP A 208 -8.88 4.00 23.62
C ASP A 208 -10.27 4.45 23.11
N ALA A 209 -10.48 4.51 21.80
CA ALA A 209 -11.79 4.74 21.22
C ALA A 209 -12.77 3.58 21.54
N ALA A 210 -12.29 2.33 21.55
CA ALA A 210 -13.11 1.18 21.94
C ALA A 210 -13.61 1.28 23.37
N ARG A 211 -12.77 1.73 24.31
CA ARG A 211 -13.21 2.00 25.71
C ARG A 211 -14.33 3.03 25.77
N GLN A 212 -14.18 4.14 25.05
CA GLN A 212 -15.18 5.22 25.01
C GLN A 212 -16.50 4.75 24.40
N ILE A 213 -16.44 4.02 23.29
CA ILE A 213 -17.66 3.53 22.62
C ILE A 213 -18.36 2.46 23.45
N LYS A 214 -17.63 1.49 24.03
CA LYS A 214 -18.25 0.45 24.87
C LYS A 214 -18.92 0.99 26.13
N ALA A 215 -18.47 2.11 26.68
CA ALA A 215 -19.13 2.78 27.80
C ALA A 215 -20.52 3.27 27.41
N ARG A 216 -20.77 3.63 26.16
CA ARG A 216 -22.09 4.13 25.66
C ARG A 216 -22.86 3.05 24.89
N HIS A 217 -22.16 2.15 24.24
CA HIS A 217 -22.68 1.04 23.43
C HIS A 217 -22.06 -0.31 23.88
N PRO A 218 -22.51 -0.86 25.05
CA PRO A 218 -21.87 -2.05 25.65
C PRO A 218 -21.87 -3.29 24.76
N LYS A 219 -22.76 -3.38 23.78
CA LYS A 219 -22.85 -4.48 22.84
C LYS A 219 -21.82 -4.37 21.69
N ALA A 220 -21.20 -3.20 21.48
CA ALA A 220 -20.23 -3.02 20.40
C ALA A 220 -19.00 -3.91 20.63
N GLN A 221 -18.56 -4.57 19.57
CA GLN A 221 -17.39 -5.45 19.58
C GLN A 221 -16.24 -4.80 18.79
N PHE A 222 -15.05 -4.88 19.35
CA PHE A 222 -13.83 -4.35 18.73
C PHE A 222 -12.87 -5.49 18.52
N GLN A 223 -12.58 -5.80 17.25
CA GLN A 223 -11.73 -6.92 16.86
C GLN A 223 -10.42 -6.42 16.30
N LEU A 224 -9.32 -7.01 16.73
CA LEU A 224 -7.97 -6.66 16.33
C LEU A 224 -7.31 -7.88 15.67
N LEU A 225 -6.96 -7.75 14.39
CA LEU A 225 -6.34 -8.80 13.57
C LEU A 225 -4.97 -8.34 13.06
N GLY A 226 -3.92 -9.09 13.38
CA GLY A 226 -2.57 -8.84 12.89
C GLY A 226 -1.48 -9.25 13.88
N ALA A 227 -0.24 -9.27 13.41
CA ALA A 227 0.88 -9.74 14.21
C ALA A 227 1.28 -8.73 15.29
N ALA A 228 1.39 -9.19 16.54
CA ALA A 228 1.95 -8.51 17.69
C ALA A 228 3.42 -8.91 17.90
N GLY A 229 4.15 -8.15 18.72
CA GLY A 229 5.47 -8.55 19.20
C GLY A 229 6.56 -8.60 18.12
N SER A 230 6.43 -7.83 17.04
CA SER A 230 7.46 -7.77 16.00
C SER A 230 8.72 -7.01 16.49
N GLU A 231 9.86 -7.23 15.83
CA GLU A 231 11.11 -6.51 16.13
C GLU A 231 11.08 -4.99 15.82
N ASN A 232 9.96 -4.44 15.37
CA ASN A 232 9.81 -3.02 15.11
C ASN A 232 9.75 -2.24 16.43
N ARG A 233 10.44 -1.10 16.51
CA ARG A 233 10.47 -0.26 17.74
C ARG A 233 9.09 0.28 18.17
N SER A 234 8.16 0.42 17.21
CA SER A 234 6.78 0.85 17.49
C SER A 234 5.82 -0.34 17.72
N SER A 235 6.35 -1.56 17.82
CA SER A 235 5.52 -2.77 18.00
C SER A 235 4.85 -2.79 19.37
N ILE A 236 3.58 -3.23 19.35
CA ILE A 236 2.83 -3.57 20.57
C ILE A 236 3.15 -5.02 20.92
N ASP A 237 3.55 -5.26 22.15
CA ASP A 237 3.87 -6.59 22.64
C ASP A 237 2.62 -7.42 22.97
N HIS A 238 2.80 -8.74 23.06
CA HIS A 238 1.73 -9.68 23.39
C HIS A 238 1.13 -9.47 24.79
N ALA A 239 1.94 -9.02 25.76
CA ALA A 239 1.46 -8.79 27.12
C ALA A 239 0.47 -7.64 27.15
N THR A 240 0.75 -6.56 26.42
CA THR A 240 -0.14 -5.41 26.26
C THR A 240 -1.46 -5.83 25.60
N VAL A 241 -1.41 -6.59 24.52
CA VAL A 241 -2.63 -7.09 23.84
C VAL A 241 -3.44 -7.99 24.76
N ASN A 242 -2.80 -8.90 25.49
CA ASN A 242 -3.47 -9.78 26.44
C ASN A 242 -4.17 -9.02 27.60
N ASN A 243 -3.58 -7.90 28.03
CA ASN A 243 -4.21 -7.03 29.03
C ASN A 243 -5.50 -6.40 28.50
N TRP A 244 -5.51 -5.92 27.24
CA TRP A 244 -6.73 -5.37 26.63
C TRP A 244 -7.82 -6.41 26.41
N VAL A 245 -7.45 -7.68 26.11
CA VAL A 245 -8.39 -8.78 26.03
C VAL A 245 -8.96 -9.11 27.41
N LYS A 246 -8.14 -9.17 28.47
CA LYS A 246 -8.60 -9.38 29.87
C LYS A 246 -9.48 -8.25 30.37
N GLU A 247 -9.21 -7.02 29.98
CA GLU A 247 -10.06 -5.85 30.24
C GLU A 247 -11.43 -5.98 29.54
N GLY A 248 -11.54 -6.85 28.55
CA GLY A 248 -12.76 -7.02 27.75
C GLY A 248 -12.97 -5.90 26.73
N VAL A 249 -11.97 -5.07 26.45
CA VAL A 249 -12.13 -3.92 25.55
C VAL A 249 -12.02 -4.33 24.08
N ILE A 250 -11.18 -5.34 23.78
CA ILE A 250 -11.05 -5.90 22.44
C ILE A 250 -11.10 -7.43 22.45
N GLU A 251 -11.35 -7.99 21.25
CA GLU A 251 -11.10 -9.38 20.89
C GLU A 251 -9.87 -9.42 19.97
N TYR A 252 -8.88 -10.23 20.30
CA TYR A 252 -7.69 -10.42 19.48
C TYR A 252 -7.81 -11.68 18.64
N LEU A 253 -7.84 -11.53 17.31
CA LEU A 253 -8.04 -12.61 16.36
C LEU A 253 -6.72 -13.26 15.88
N GLY A 254 -5.56 -12.81 16.38
CA GLY A 254 -4.27 -13.31 15.94
C GLY A 254 -3.92 -12.88 14.52
N THR A 255 -3.43 -13.80 13.71
CA THR A 255 -3.05 -13.60 12.30
C THR A 255 -3.80 -14.57 11.39
N THR A 256 -4.01 -14.19 10.13
CA THR A 256 -4.63 -15.04 9.13
C THR A 256 -3.98 -14.84 7.76
N ASN A 257 -4.07 -15.85 6.91
CA ASN A 257 -3.72 -15.74 5.48
C ASN A 257 -4.90 -15.28 4.61
N ASP A 258 -6.13 -15.28 5.17
CA ASP A 258 -7.33 -14.78 4.49
C ASP A 258 -8.12 -13.86 5.41
N VAL A 259 -8.15 -12.59 5.09
CA VAL A 259 -8.85 -11.55 5.87
C VAL A 259 -10.33 -11.44 5.54
N ARG A 260 -10.78 -12.05 4.43
CA ARG A 260 -12.17 -11.90 3.92
C ARG A 260 -13.25 -12.35 4.91
N PRO A 261 -13.11 -13.47 5.64
CA PRO A 261 -14.10 -13.85 6.65
C PRO A 261 -14.26 -12.79 7.75
N ALA A 262 -13.15 -12.23 8.25
CA ALA A 262 -13.19 -11.18 9.26
C ALA A 262 -13.82 -9.88 8.71
N ILE A 263 -13.44 -9.46 7.50
CA ILE A 263 -14.04 -8.30 6.83
C ILE A 263 -15.54 -8.54 6.60
N SER A 264 -15.95 -9.73 6.17
CA SER A 264 -17.35 -10.06 5.93
C SER A 264 -18.20 -9.97 7.18
N ALA A 265 -17.68 -10.37 8.35
CA ALA A 265 -18.36 -10.30 9.63
C ALA A 265 -18.42 -8.88 10.22
N ALA A 266 -17.53 -7.99 9.80
CA ALA A 266 -17.43 -6.64 10.34
C ALA A 266 -18.59 -5.73 9.85
N SER A 267 -19.06 -4.86 10.72
CA SER A 267 -19.96 -3.75 10.37
C SER A 267 -19.18 -2.59 9.73
N CYS A 268 -17.95 -2.36 10.20
CA CYS A 268 -17.07 -1.31 9.71
C CYS A 268 -15.61 -1.72 9.94
N VAL A 269 -14.73 -1.38 9.01
CA VAL A 269 -13.27 -1.62 9.14
C VAL A 269 -12.58 -0.30 9.48
N LEU A 270 -11.72 -0.32 10.51
CA LEU A 270 -11.02 0.84 11.02
C LEU A 270 -9.53 0.76 10.77
N LEU A 271 -8.93 1.88 10.34
CA LEU A 271 -7.48 2.01 10.25
C LEU A 271 -7.05 3.43 10.66
N PRO A 272 -6.85 3.71 11.95
CA PRO A 272 -6.46 5.04 12.44
C PRO A 272 -4.96 5.30 12.30
N SER A 273 -4.37 4.97 11.15
CA SER A 273 -2.93 5.05 10.89
C SER A 273 -2.42 6.49 10.82
N TYR A 274 -1.16 6.73 11.20
CA TYR A 274 -0.56 8.06 11.16
C TYR A 274 -0.04 8.45 9.77
N ARG A 275 0.19 7.50 8.89
CA ARG A 275 0.55 7.69 7.48
C ARG A 275 0.46 6.36 6.71
N GLU A 276 -0.02 6.43 5.48
CA GLU A 276 -0.05 5.30 4.54
C GLU A 276 0.38 5.76 3.13
N GLY A 277 0.82 4.82 2.31
CA GLY A 277 0.97 5.03 0.86
C GLY A 277 -0.35 4.71 0.16
N ALA A 278 -0.75 3.44 0.17
CA ALA A 278 -2.05 2.94 -0.26
C ALA A 278 -2.45 1.82 0.71
N PRO A 279 -3.32 2.09 1.70
CA PRO A 279 -3.63 1.15 2.79
C PRO A 279 -4.46 -0.03 2.29
N ARG A 280 -3.82 -1.17 2.11
CA ARG A 280 -4.44 -2.37 1.53
C ARG A 280 -5.69 -2.80 2.28
N THR A 281 -5.67 -2.75 3.61
CA THR A 281 -6.83 -3.10 4.45
C THR A 281 -8.08 -2.28 4.12
N LEU A 282 -7.93 -0.97 3.90
CA LEU A 282 -9.06 -0.11 3.51
C LEU A 282 -9.54 -0.43 2.09
N ILE A 283 -8.61 -0.73 1.17
CA ILE A 283 -8.93 -1.11 -0.21
C ILE A 283 -9.67 -2.45 -0.21
N GLU A 284 -9.22 -3.45 0.55
CA GLU A 284 -9.84 -4.76 0.69
C GLU A 284 -11.26 -4.65 1.31
N ALA A 285 -11.40 -3.87 2.38
CA ALA A 285 -12.70 -3.64 3.02
C ALA A 285 -13.69 -2.94 2.07
N ALA A 286 -13.24 -1.87 1.41
CA ALA A 286 -14.07 -1.14 0.45
C ALA A 286 -14.44 -2.02 -0.76
N ALA A 287 -13.53 -2.86 -1.26
CA ALA A 287 -13.81 -3.82 -2.33
C ALA A 287 -14.91 -4.82 -1.94
N MET A 288 -14.96 -5.23 -0.66
CA MET A 288 -16.02 -6.09 -0.11
C MET A 288 -17.28 -5.32 0.30
N ALA A 289 -17.41 -4.07 -0.13
CA ALA A 289 -18.51 -3.16 0.20
C ALA A 289 -18.69 -2.95 1.73
N ARG A 290 -17.60 -2.97 2.49
CA ARG A 290 -17.60 -2.58 3.91
C ARG A 290 -17.31 -1.09 4.06
N PRO A 291 -18.13 -0.37 4.84
CA PRO A 291 -17.79 0.98 5.27
C PRO A 291 -16.44 1.01 6.00
N VAL A 292 -15.72 2.11 5.86
CA VAL A 292 -14.41 2.27 6.47
C VAL A 292 -14.32 3.55 7.29
N ILE A 293 -13.56 3.52 8.39
CA ILE A 293 -13.20 4.72 9.15
C ILE A 293 -11.68 4.78 9.21
N SER A 294 -11.11 5.91 8.85
CA SER A 294 -9.66 6.09 8.85
C SER A 294 -9.27 7.51 9.22
N THR A 295 -7.99 7.74 9.36
CA THR A 295 -7.45 9.08 9.60
C THR A 295 -7.34 9.90 8.31
N ASP A 296 -7.47 11.22 8.43
CA ASP A 296 -7.27 12.17 7.34
C ASP A 296 -5.78 12.41 7.10
N VAL A 297 -5.11 11.39 6.57
CA VAL A 297 -3.67 11.41 6.23
C VAL A 297 -3.47 10.92 4.79
N PRO A 298 -2.32 11.25 4.18
CA PRO A 298 -1.97 10.72 2.85
C PRO A 298 -2.19 9.21 2.74
N GLY A 299 -2.67 8.76 1.60
CA GLY A 299 -3.03 7.37 1.36
C GLY A 299 -4.40 6.97 1.94
N CYS A 300 -4.73 7.30 3.18
CA CYS A 300 -6.06 7.02 3.73
C CYS A 300 -7.12 7.88 3.04
N ARG A 301 -6.91 9.20 2.92
CA ARG A 301 -7.83 10.10 2.20
C ARG A 301 -7.93 9.81 0.70
N ALA A 302 -6.90 9.22 0.11
CA ALA A 302 -6.97 8.77 -1.28
C ALA A 302 -7.96 7.63 -1.47
N VAL A 303 -8.10 6.73 -0.47
CA VAL A 303 -9.01 5.59 -0.50
C VAL A 303 -10.42 5.97 -0.05
N VAL A 304 -10.56 6.81 1.00
CA VAL A 304 -11.84 7.13 1.64
C VAL A 304 -12.37 8.46 1.16
N ASP A 305 -13.57 8.47 0.57
CA ASP A 305 -14.33 9.69 0.30
C ASP A 305 -15.14 10.00 1.57
N ASN A 306 -14.71 11.06 2.30
CA ASN A 306 -15.29 11.41 3.60
C ASN A 306 -16.79 11.68 3.50
N ASN A 307 -17.59 11.11 4.39
CA ASN A 307 -19.06 11.14 4.44
C ASN A 307 -19.78 10.41 3.30
N ILE A 308 -19.05 9.81 2.35
CA ILE A 308 -19.61 9.11 1.19
C ILE A 308 -19.32 7.61 1.28
N SER A 309 -18.04 7.21 1.24
CA SER A 309 -17.62 5.81 1.33
C SER A 309 -17.13 5.40 2.72
N GLY A 310 -17.07 6.35 3.65
CA GLY A 310 -16.58 6.16 5.01
C GLY A 310 -16.45 7.47 5.74
N PHE A 311 -15.75 7.45 6.88
CA PHE A 311 -15.46 8.65 7.65
C PHE A 311 -13.96 8.82 7.83
N LEU A 312 -13.51 10.10 7.81
CA LEU A 312 -12.16 10.49 8.18
C LEU A 312 -12.16 11.16 9.54
N CYS A 313 -11.14 10.87 10.34
CA CYS A 313 -10.90 11.44 11.67
C CYS A 313 -9.46 11.96 11.78
N ASP A 314 -9.16 12.71 12.84
CA ASP A 314 -7.81 13.21 13.08
C ASP A 314 -6.85 12.10 13.49
N ALA A 315 -5.64 12.16 12.97
CA ALA A 315 -4.60 11.23 13.37
C ALA A 315 -4.19 11.46 14.83
N ARG A 316 -3.84 10.39 15.54
CA ARG A 316 -3.42 10.42 16.95
C ARG A 316 -4.48 10.96 17.89
N SER A 317 -5.74 10.79 17.57
CA SER A 317 -6.87 11.22 18.38
C SER A 317 -7.91 10.10 18.55
N ALA A 318 -7.92 9.48 19.71
CA ALA A 318 -8.94 8.50 20.07
C ALA A 318 -10.34 9.13 20.11
N ASP A 319 -10.44 10.41 20.56
CA ASP A 319 -11.69 11.13 20.63
C ASP A 319 -12.29 11.39 19.25
N SER A 320 -11.46 11.82 18.28
CA SER A 320 -11.89 12.02 16.89
C SER A 320 -12.31 10.69 16.24
N LEU A 321 -11.58 9.59 16.51
CA LEU A 321 -11.95 8.25 16.06
C LEU A 321 -13.28 7.80 16.69
N ALA A 322 -13.47 7.98 18.01
CA ALA A 322 -14.71 7.65 18.70
C ALA A 322 -15.90 8.47 18.12
N ALA A 323 -15.71 9.76 17.86
CA ALA A 323 -16.74 10.60 17.23
C ALA A 323 -17.11 10.09 15.82
N ALA A 324 -16.15 9.64 15.02
CA ALA A 324 -16.41 9.03 13.70
C ALA A 324 -17.18 7.71 13.82
N ILE A 325 -16.87 6.88 14.83
CA ILE A 325 -17.62 5.64 15.14
C ILE A 325 -19.06 5.97 15.56
N GLU A 326 -19.29 6.97 16.41
CA GLU A 326 -20.65 7.41 16.81
C GLU A 326 -21.46 7.88 15.60
N ARG A 327 -20.84 8.64 14.70
CA ARG A 327 -21.50 9.04 13.44
C ARG A 327 -21.91 7.84 12.61
N PHE A 328 -21.05 6.81 12.51
CA PHE A 328 -21.38 5.58 11.82
C PHE A 328 -22.54 4.84 12.51
N LEU A 329 -22.53 4.73 13.83
CA LEU A 329 -23.58 4.07 14.61
C LEU A 329 -24.94 4.80 14.50
N SER A 330 -24.94 6.13 14.29
CA SER A 330 -26.16 6.92 14.08
C SER A 330 -26.81 6.74 12.71
N LEU A 331 -26.11 6.14 11.74
CA LEU A 331 -26.65 5.89 10.42
C LEU A 331 -27.68 4.76 10.44
N SER A 332 -28.72 4.89 9.62
CA SER A 332 -29.63 3.77 9.36
C SER A 332 -28.88 2.61 8.67
N PRO A 333 -29.33 1.35 8.82
CA PRO A 333 -28.73 0.21 8.15
C PRO A 333 -28.64 0.37 6.62
N GLY A 334 -29.66 1.03 6.02
CA GLY A 334 -29.64 1.37 4.59
C GLY A 334 -28.50 2.34 4.23
N ALA A 335 -28.28 3.38 5.04
CA ALA A 335 -27.21 4.35 4.83
C ALA A 335 -25.83 3.71 5.01
N GLN A 336 -25.65 2.83 6.00
CA GLN A 336 -24.39 2.06 6.18
C GLN A 336 -24.11 1.18 4.95
N LYS A 337 -25.13 0.47 4.43
CA LYS A 337 -25.00 -0.34 3.20
C LYS A 337 -24.63 0.52 2.00
N THR A 338 -25.30 1.65 1.80
CA THR A 338 -25.02 2.59 0.69
C THR A 338 -23.60 3.14 0.78
N MET A 339 -23.11 3.47 1.97
CA MET A 339 -21.72 3.90 2.20
C MET A 339 -20.71 2.84 1.74
N GLY A 340 -20.93 1.57 2.08
CA GLY A 340 -20.08 0.46 1.60
C GLY A 340 -20.14 0.29 0.08
N GLN A 341 -21.32 0.46 -0.55
CA GLN A 341 -21.47 0.40 -2.01
C GLN A 341 -20.70 1.50 -2.74
N PHE A 342 -20.67 2.73 -2.20
CA PHE A 342 -19.84 3.80 -2.75
C PHE A 342 -18.35 3.47 -2.64
N GLY A 343 -17.92 2.86 -1.53
CA GLY A 343 -16.56 2.34 -1.39
C GLY A 343 -16.23 1.33 -2.50
N ARG A 344 -17.09 0.35 -2.71
CA ARG A 344 -16.93 -0.66 -3.78
C ARG A 344 -16.84 -0.02 -5.16
N ALA A 345 -17.74 0.88 -5.51
CA ALA A 345 -17.75 1.56 -6.79
C ALA A 345 -16.44 2.35 -7.04
N LYS A 346 -15.86 2.95 -5.99
CA LYS A 346 -14.56 3.59 -6.07
C LYS A 346 -13.44 2.57 -6.35
N MET A 347 -13.48 1.39 -5.71
CA MET A 347 -12.49 0.34 -5.95
C MET A 347 -12.54 -0.15 -7.40
N GLU A 348 -13.73 -0.38 -7.94
CA GLU A 348 -13.92 -0.78 -9.34
C GLU A 348 -13.36 0.24 -10.32
N ARG A 349 -13.58 1.51 -10.07
CA ARG A 349 -13.15 2.59 -10.96
C ARG A 349 -11.66 2.92 -10.86
N LYS A 350 -11.06 2.85 -9.67
CA LYS A 350 -9.71 3.41 -9.42
C LYS A 350 -8.67 2.42 -8.91
N TYR A 351 -9.08 1.26 -8.38
CA TYR A 351 -8.16 0.35 -7.68
C TYR A 351 -8.15 -1.07 -8.25
N ASP A 352 -8.85 -1.34 -9.34
CA ASP A 352 -8.77 -2.66 -10.00
C ASP A 352 -7.31 -2.99 -10.33
N GLN A 353 -6.90 -4.23 -10.07
CA GLN A 353 -5.53 -4.68 -10.35
C GLN A 353 -5.13 -4.57 -11.82
N SER A 354 -6.09 -4.62 -12.75
CA SER A 354 -5.84 -4.43 -14.18
C SER A 354 -5.25 -3.05 -14.47
N ILE A 355 -5.71 -2.00 -13.77
CA ILE A 355 -5.18 -0.63 -13.91
C ILE A 355 -3.68 -0.60 -13.58
N VAL A 356 -3.28 -1.33 -12.54
CA VAL A 356 -1.86 -1.42 -12.14
C VAL A 356 -1.04 -2.20 -13.16
N VAL A 357 -1.57 -3.34 -13.63
CA VAL A 357 -0.90 -4.16 -14.65
C VAL A 357 -0.71 -3.36 -15.94
N ASP A 358 -1.75 -2.67 -16.40
CA ASP A 358 -1.69 -1.88 -17.64
C ASP A 358 -0.73 -0.69 -17.52
N ALA A 359 -0.67 -0.03 -16.35
CA ALA A 359 0.30 1.03 -16.10
C ALA A 359 1.75 0.52 -16.20
N TYR A 360 2.04 -0.67 -15.65
CA TYR A 360 3.35 -1.29 -15.80
C TYR A 360 3.65 -1.68 -17.25
N ARG A 361 2.70 -2.27 -17.97
CA ARG A 361 2.84 -2.62 -19.40
C ARG A 361 3.21 -1.40 -20.23
N GLN A 362 2.47 -0.30 -20.06
CA GLN A 362 2.73 0.95 -20.77
C GLN A 362 4.11 1.53 -20.43
N ALA A 363 4.47 1.57 -19.14
CA ALA A 363 5.76 2.10 -18.71
C ALA A 363 6.94 1.25 -19.22
N ILE A 364 6.82 -0.08 -19.21
CA ILE A 364 7.81 -1.01 -19.75
C ILE A 364 7.95 -0.81 -21.28
N SER A 365 6.84 -0.73 -22.01
CA SER A 365 6.86 -0.53 -23.46
C SER A 365 7.57 0.76 -23.85
N ARG A 366 7.35 1.86 -23.14
CA ARG A 366 8.04 3.15 -23.36
C ARG A 366 9.54 3.07 -23.09
N LEU A 367 9.95 2.27 -22.11
CA LEU A 367 11.35 2.13 -21.72
C LEU A 367 12.16 1.24 -22.67
N VAL A 368 11.55 0.13 -23.10
CA VAL A 368 12.26 -0.91 -23.89
C VAL A 368 12.14 -0.68 -25.40
N LYS A 369 11.06 0.01 -25.86
CA LYS A 369 10.82 0.34 -27.28
C LYS A 369 10.58 1.85 -27.45
N PRO A 370 11.60 2.70 -27.28
CA PRO A 370 11.45 4.13 -27.49
C PRO A 370 11.17 4.40 -28.99
N GLY A 371 9.92 4.70 -29.34
CA GLY A 371 9.50 5.02 -30.72
C GLY A 371 8.14 4.50 -31.17
N MET A 372 7.49 3.60 -30.41
CA MET A 372 6.12 3.17 -30.69
C MET A 372 5.15 3.77 -29.66
N ALA A 373 4.82 5.05 -29.83
CA ALA A 373 3.67 5.64 -29.12
C ALA A 373 2.39 5.01 -29.70
N SER A 374 1.63 4.29 -28.88
CA SER A 374 0.38 3.66 -29.35
C SER A 374 -0.77 4.67 -29.35
N GLU A 375 -1.68 4.55 -30.32
CA GLU A 375 -2.91 5.36 -30.43
C GLU A 375 -3.79 5.34 -29.15
N SER A 376 -3.60 4.35 -28.25
CA SER A 376 -4.27 4.29 -26.95
C SER A 376 -3.82 5.36 -25.95
N GLU A 377 -2.65 5.98 -26.16
CA GLU A 377 -2.14 7.08 -25.31
C GLU A 377 -3.01 8.35 -25.43
N TYR A 378 -3.49 8.64 -26.63
CA TYR A 378 -4.40 9.78 -26.87
C TYR A 378 -5.77 9.57 -26.23
N ALA A 379 -6.27 8.35 -26.18
CA ALA A 379 -7.56 8.04 -25.58
C ALA A 379 -7.54 8.20 -24.04
N PHE A 380 -6.48 7.76 -23.37
CA PHE A 380 -6.36 7.85 -21.91
C PHE A 380 -6.11 9.30 -21.43
N LEU A 381 -5.25 10.05 -22.13
CA LEU A 381 -5.01 11.47 -21.82
C LEU A 381 -6.24 12.35 -22.08
N ASN A 382 -7.07 11.99 -23.09
CA ASN A 382 -8.32 12.67 -23.37
C ASN A 382 -9.40 12.31 -22.33
N HIS A 383 -9.42 11.10 -21.79
CA HIS A 383 -10.36 10.71 -20.74
C HIS A 383 -10.08 11.46 -19.42
N LEU A 384 -8.81 11.61 -19.05
CA LEU A 384 -8.41 12.42 -17.89
C LEU A 384 -8.66 13.93 -18.06
N LYS A 385 -8.61 14.45 -19.29
CA LYS A 385 -8.94 15.85 -19.58
C LYS A 385 -10.45 16.10 -19.50
N THR A 386 -11.27 15.18 -19.97
CA THR A 386 -12.73 15.31 -19.91
C THR A 386 -13.28 15.25 -18.48
N GLU A 387 -12.70 14.45 -17.58
CA GLU A 387 -13.11 14.45 -16.16
C GLU A 387 -12.76 15.76 -15.44
N LYS A 388 -11.69 16.46 -15.84
CA LYS A 388 -11.29 17.73 -15.24
C LYS A 388 -12.25 18.89 -15.58
N TYR A 389 -12.95 18.80 -16.69
CA TYR A 389 -13.95 19.81 -17.12
C TYR A 389 -15.40 19.46 -16.70
N ALA A 390 -15.70 18.20 -16.37
CA ALA A 390 -17.01 17.79 -15.87
C ALA A 390 -17.24 18.09 -14.38
N ASN A 391 -16.17 18.32 -13.60
CA ASN A 391 -16.23 18.70 -12.18
C ASN A 391 -16.12 20.20 -11.91
N ALA A 392 -16.14 21.03 -12.96
CA ALA A 392 -16.03 22.50 -12.87
C ALA A 392 -17.31 23.23 -13.35
N SER A 393 -18.42 22.49 -13.49
CA SER A 393 -19.74 23.07 -13.81
C SER A 393 -20.81 22.66 -12.81
#